data_2afb467985ae0069e12002ab16aee666
#
_entry.id   2afb467985ae0069e12002ab16aee666
#
_cell.length_a   1.000
_cell.length_b   1.000
_cell.length_c   1.000
_cell.angle_alpha   90.00
_cell.angle_beta   90.00
_cell.angle_gamma   90.00
#
_symmetry.space_group_name_H-M   'P 1'
#
loop_
_entity.id
_entity.type
_entity.pdbx_description
1 polymer ?
#
loop_
_entity_poly.entity_id
_entity_poly.type
_entity_poly.pdbx_seq_one_letter_code
_entity_poly.pdbx_strand_id
1 'polypeptide(L)'
;MSCDKNKKWFITFGGPTPNFHNAVNRICKQARNISAFDRIIGYTEKHLMGDASFWKKHGDFIQSNTSKGYGYWIWKSYLTKKTLERMSYNDILVYADAGCMINPHGKPRLLEYFSIVNASKFGIFSFQMAHLEKTWTKMDAFRCLDADTASVMETGQLVGGVYVLRKCTHTVELVDKWYDGCCQYNMLDDSVSTNPNDETFQGNRHDQSIFSVLRKKHGTETSEIDETWFAPDWSGQGHNYPIWAVRMKY
;
A
#
# COMPACT_ATOMS: atom_id res chain seq x y z
N MET A 1 -23.93 11.22 -25.15
CA MET A 1 -22.58 11.20 -24.57
C MET A 1 -22.53 10.06 -23.58
N SER A 2 -21.80 8.98 -23.86
CA SER A 2 -21.58 7.89 -22.90
C SER A 2 -20.82 8.50 -21.72
N CYS A 3 -21.45 8.56 -20.56
CA CYS A 3 -20.77 8.91 -19.32
C CYS A 3 -19.76 7.76 -19.07
N ASP A 4 -18.50 7.98 -19.41
CA ASP A 4 -17.44 6.98 -19.16
C ASP A 4 -17.42 6.72 -17.64
N LYS A 5 -17.96 5.57 -17.27
CA LYS A 5 -18.06 5.16 -15.87
C LYS A 5 -16.64 4.99 -15.33
N ASN A 6 -16.29 5.70 -14.25
CA ASN A 6 -14.98 5.62 -13.61
C ASN A 6 -14.58 4.16 -13.38
N LYS A 7 -13.42 3.77 -13.91
CA LYS A 7 -12.94 2.38 -13.85
C LYS A 7 -12.41 2.04 -12.47
N LYS A 8 -12.59 0.79 -12.09
CA LYS A 8 -12.06 0.20 -10.86
C LYS A 8 -10.88 -0.69 -11.21
N TRP A 9 -9.72 -0.36 -10.67
CA TRP A 9 -8.47 -1.05 -10.90
C TRP A 9 -8.08 -1.84 -9.65
N PHE A 10 -7.54 -3.02 -9.84
CA PHE A 10 -6.89 -3.81 -8.80
C PHE A 10 -5.46 -4.09 -9.20
N ILE A 11 -4.50 -3.84 -8.31
CA ILE A 11 -3.11 -4.20 -8.53
C ILE A 11 -2.53 -4.95 -7.34
N THR A 12 -1.58 -5.81 -7.63
CA THR A 12 -0.79 -6.56 -6.66
C THR A 12 0.60 -6.81 -7.22
N PHE A 13 1.53 -7.27 -6.38
CA PHE A 13 2.89 -7.61 -6.80
C PHE A 13 3.38 -8.88 -6.12
N GLY A 14 4.16 -9.68 -6.86
CA GLY A 14 4.95 -10.80 -6.34
C GLY A 14 6.37 -10.79 -6.88
N GLY A 15 7.33 -11.01 -6.00
CA GLY A 15 8.76 -11.09 -6.33
C GLY A 15 9.15 -12.37 -7.08
N PRO A 16 10.45 -12.60 -7.33
CA PRO A 16 10.95 -13.54 -8.31
C PRO A 16 10.96 -15.00 -7.84
N THR A 17 9.97 -15.45 -7.10
CA THR A 17 9.87 -16.86 -6.72
C THR A 17 8.55 -17.48 -7.17
N PRO A 18 8.51 -18.78 -7.47
CA PRO A 18 7.28 -19.46 -7.85
C PRO A 18 6.13 -19.23 -6.85
N ASN A 19 6.43 -19.24 -5.55
CA ASN A 19 5.44 -19.02 -4.50
C ASN A 19 4.78 -17.63 -4.60
N PHE A 20 5.57 -16.58 -4.85
CA PHE A 20 5.02 -15.25 -5.02
C PHE A 20 4.25 -15.10 -6.33
N HIS A 21 4.71 -15.72 -7.42
CA HIS A 21 3.96 -15.75 -8.69
C HIS A 21 2.63 -16.48 -8.53
N ASN A 22 2.60 -17.60 -7.80
CA ASN A 22 1.36 -18.32 -7.49
C ASN A 22 0.40 -17.47 -6.65
N ALA A 23 0.93 -16.74 -5.65
CA ALA A 23 0.13 -15.82 -4.84
C ALA A 23 -0.49 -14.71 -5.69
N VAL A 24 0.27 -14.11 -6.62
CA VAL A 24 -0.25 -13.11 -7.59
C VAL A 24 -1.37 -13.71 -8.44
N ASN A 25 -1.16 -14.89 -9.01
CA ASN A 25 -2.15 -15.56 -9.85
C ASN A 25 -3.43 -15.84 -9.07
N ARG A 26 -3.30 -16.31 -7.83
CA ARG A 26 -4.43 -16.62 -6.93
C ARG A 26 -5.24 -15.36 -6.63
N ILE A 27 -4.60 -14.29 -6.13
CA ILE A 27 -5.34 -13.07 -5.73
C ILE A 27 -5.95 -12.37 -6.95
N CYS A 28 -5.28 -12.38 -8.11
CA CYS A 28 -5.84 -11.86 -9.35
C CYS A 28 -7.07 -12.66 -9.81
N LYS A 29 -7.09 -13.99 -9.62
CA LYS A 29 -8.28 -14.82 -9.86
C LYS A 29 -9.41 -14.45 -8.91
N GLN A 30 -9.12 -14.27 -7.62
CA GLN A 30 -10.11 -13.83 -6.62
C GLN A 30 -10.67 -12.45 -6.96
N ALA A 31 -9.80 -11.51 -7.40
CA ALA A 31 -10.23 -10.17 -7.84
C ALA A 31 -11.16 -10.21 -9.07
N ARG A 32 -10.98 -11.16 -9.99
CA ARG A 32 -11.92 -11.36 -11.11
C ARG A 32 -13.27 -11.91 -10.59
N ASN A 33 -13.22 -12.87 -9.69
CA ASN A 33 -14.42 -13.57 -9.18
C ASN A 33 -15.35 -12.65 -8.39
N ILE A 34 -14.83 -11.66 -7.65
CA ILE A 34 -15.66 -10.69 -6.93
C ILE A 34 -16.46 -9.77 -7.86
N SER A 35 -16.06 -9.70 -9.16
CA SER A 35 -16.74 -8.90 -10.19
C SER A 35 -16.99 -7.43 -9.77
N ALA A 36 -15.94 -6.79 -9.23
CA ALA A 36 -15.96 -5.40 -8.80
C ALA A 36 -14.89 -4.54 -9.49
N PHE A 37 -14.02 -5.16 -10.32
CA PHE A 37 -12.89 -4.49 -10.96
C PHE A 37 -12.96 -4.58 -12.49
N ASP A 38 -12.70 -3.46 -13.17
CA ASP A 38 -12.64 -3.37 -14.63
C ASP A 38 -11.24 -3.70 -15.18
N ARG A 39 -10.20 -3.50 -14.35
CA ARG A 39 -8.79 -3.77 -14.68
C ARG A 39 -8.12 -4.47 -13.50
N ILE A 40 -7.40 -5.55 -13.79
CA ILE A 40 -6.68 -6.33 -12.78
C ILE A 40 -5.28 -6.58 -13.31
N ILE A 41 -4.26 -6.13 -12.56
CA ILE A 41 -2.85 -6.25 -12.94
C ILE A 41 -2.09 -6.93 -11.81
N GLY A 42 -1.55 -8.11 -12.09
CA GLY A 42 -0.55 -8.77 -11.25
C GLY A 42 0.85 -8.39 -11.74
N TYR A 43 1.50 -7.51 -11.02
CA TYR A 43 2.89 -7.14 -11.31
C TYR A 43 3.86 -8.19 -10.79
N THR A 44 5.01 -8.30 -11.46
CA THR A 44 6.13 -9.15 -11.06
C THR A 44 7.45 -8.38 -11.22
N GLU A 45 8.55 -8.96 -10.78
CA GLU A 45 9.90 -8.41 -10.98
C GLU A 45 10.20 -8.07 -12.44
N LYS A 46 9.61 -8.80 -13.40
CA LYS A 46 9.79 -8.54 -14.84
C LYS A 46 9.31 -7.16 -15.26
N HIS A 47 8.26 -6.63 -14.60
CA HIS A 47 7.77 -5.29 -14.87
C HIS A 47 8.73 -4.21 -14.37
N LEU A 48 9.45 -4.48 -13.27
CA LEU A 48 10.46 -3.58 -12.73
C LEU A 48 11.73 -3.61 -13.59
N MET A 49 12.19 -4.80 -13.96
CA MET A 49 13.37 -4.98 -14.81
C MET A 49 13.14 -4.47 -16.23
N GLY A 50 11.91 -4.54 -16.73
CA GLY A 50 11.52 -4.02 -18.03
C GLY A 50 11.43 -2.49 -18.11
N ASP A 51 11.38 -1.77 -16.98
CA ASP A 51 11.50 -0.32 -16.94
C ASP A 51 12.97 0.07 -16.73
N ALA A 52 13.64 0.40 -17.83
CA ALA A 52 15.07 0.70 -17.81
C ALA A 52 15.44 1.87 -16.89
N SER A 53 14.58 2.87 -16.72
CA SER A 53 14.83 4.02 -15.87
C SER A 53 14.77 3.65 -14.37
N PHE A 54 13.77 2.88 -13.99
CA PHE A 54 13.63 2.37 -12.63
C PHE A 54 14.76 1.41 -12.29
N TRP A 55 15.04 0.45 -13.17
CA TRP A 55 16.04 -0.56 -12.93
C TRP A 55 17.46 0.02 -12.86
N LYS A 56 17.78 0.99 -13.72
CA LYS A 56 19.06 1.73 -13.65
C LYS A 56 19.23 2.45 -12.30
N LYS A 57 18.15 2.98 -11.74
CA LYS A 57 18.20 3.74 -10.47
C LYS A 57 18.24 2.84 -9.24
N HIS A 58 17.49 1.73 -9.25
CA HIS A 58 17.21 0.94 -8.05
C HIS A 58 17.65 -0.52 -8.14
N GLY A 59 18.11 -0.99 -9.31
CA GLY A 59 18.45 -2.40 -9.55
C GLY A 59 19.48 -2.95 -8.57
N ASP A 60 20.58 -2.22 -8.35
CA ASP A 60 21.64 -2.64 -7.42
C ASP A 60 21.13 -2.70 -5.96
N PHE A 61 20.33 -1.72 -5.55
CA PHE A 61 19.72 -1.71 -4.22
C PHE A 61 18.78 -2.91 -4.04
N ILE A 62 17.94 -3.21 -5.03
CA ILE A 62 17.01 -4.34 -5.00
C ILE A 62 17.77 -5.65 -4.96
N GLN A 63 18.80 -5.82 -5.82
CA GLN A 63 19.60 -7.05 -5.89
C GLN A 63 20.35 -7.32 -4.58
N SER A 64 20.87 -6.30 -3.94
CA SER A 64 21.53 -6.40 -2.63
C SER A 64 20.56 -6.71 -1.48
N ASN A 65 19.25 -6.49 -1.66
CA ASN A 65 18.22 -6.61 -0.62
C ASN A 65 17.04 -7.50 -1.05
N THR A 66 17.29 -8.54 -1.86
CA THR A 66 16.23 -9.42 -2.39
C THR A 66 15.44 -10.15 -1.33
N SER A 67 16.08 -10.55 -0.22
CA SER A 67 15.48 -11.29 0.88
C SER A 67 14.53 -10.44 1.74
N LYS A 68 14.67 -9.11 1.70
CA LYS A 68 13.86 -8.17 2.47
C LYS A 68 12.90 -7.42 1.55
N GLY A 69 11.70 -7.96 1.36
CA GLY A 69 10.66 -7.32 0.56
C GLY A 69 11.04 -7.01 -0.88
N TYR A 70 12.06 -7.72 -1.44
CA TYR A 70 12.61 -7.48 -2.77
C TYR A 70 13.02 -6.00 -2.94
N GLY A 71 13.95 -5.55 -2.09
CA GLY A 71 14.42 -4.16 -2.03
C GLY A 71 13.54 -3.27 -1.14
N TYR A 72 13.19 -3.77 0.06
CA TYR A 72 12.45 -3.02 1.07
C TYR A 72 11.13 -2.43 0.55
N TRP A 73 10.45 -3.14 -0.35
CA TRP A 73 9.15 -2.75 -0.95
C TRP A 73 9.17 -1.43 -1.73
N ILE A 74 10.33 -0.89 -2.12
CA ILE A 74 10.47 0.34 -2.93
C ILE A 74 9.59 0.32 -4.18
N TRP A 75 9.42 -0.85 -4.78
CA TRP A 75 8.61 -1.07 -5.97
C TRP A 75 7.12 -0.73 -5.76
N LYS A 76 6.62 -0.77 -4.52
CA LYS A 76 5.18 -0.57 -4.25
C LYS A 76 4.74 0.86 -4.59
N SER A 77 5.47 1.86 -4.10
CA SER A 77 5.23 3.27 -4.44
C SER A 77 5.38 3.51 -5.95
N TYR A 78 6.42 2.94 -6.55
CA TYR A 78 6.68 3.06 -7.98
C TYR A 78 5.57 2.46 -8.84
N LEU A 79 5.16 1.22 -8.60
CA LEU A 79 4.10 0.55 -9.36
C LEU A 79 2.73 1.23 -9.18
N THR A 80 2.48 1.79 -8.00
CA THR A 80 1.30 2.62 -7.76
C THR A 80 1.33 3.88 -8.61
N LYS A 81 2.45 4.61 -8.61
CA LYS A 81 2.67 5.78 -9.48
C LYS A 81 2.45 5.44 -10.96
N LYS A 82 3.11 4.40 -11.46
CA LYS A 82 2.98 3.94 -12.85
C LYS A 82 1.55 3.53 -13.22
N THR A 83 0.81 2.98 -12.26
CA THR A 83 -0.60 2.65 -12.48
C THR A 83 -1.44 3.92 -12.56
N LEU A 84 -1.23 4.89 -11.65
CA LEU A 84 -1.92 6.17 -11.70
C LEU A 84 -1.67 6.93 -13.02
N GLU A 85 -0.46 6.88 -13.58
CA GLU A 85 -0.17 7.48 -14.89
C GLU A 85 -1.09 6.93 -15.99
N ARG A 86 -1.47 5.65 -15.92
CA ARG A 86 -2.32 4.95 -16.92
C ARG A 86 -3.83 5.11 -16.68
N MET A 87 -4.23 5.54 -15.51
CA MET A 87 -5.62 5.72 -15.09
C MET A 87 -6.15 7.07 -15.56
N SER A 88 -7.46 7.15 -15.79
CA SER A 88 -8.16 8.43 -15.94
C SER A 88 -8.43 9.07 -14.56
N TYR A 89 -8.57 10.40 -14.52
CA TYR A 89 -9.03 11.06 -13.30
C TYR A 89 -10.39 10.49 -12.87
N ASN A 90 -10.57 10.33 -11.56
CA ASN A 90 -11.69 9.69 -10.88
C ASN A 90 -11.77 8.16 -11.02
N ASP A 91 -10.87 7.49 -11.77
CA ASP A 91 -10.72 6.04 -11.63
C ASP A 91 -10.29 5.68 -10.19
N ILE A 92 -10.70 4.51 -9.70
CA ILE A 92 -10.37 4.01 -8.37
C ILE A 92 -9.35 2.88 -8.48
N LEU A 93 -8.34 2.91 -7.63
CA LEU A 93 -7.32 1.87 -7.49
C LEU A 93 -7.44 1.21 -6.12
N VAL A 94 -7.44 -0.12 -6.12
CA VAL A 94 -7.22 -0.94 -4.93
C VAL A 94 -5.88 -1.65 -5.08
N TYR A 95 -5.03 -1.50 -4.09
CA TYR A 95 -3.84 -2.32 -3.92
C TYR A 95 -4.07 -3.33 -2.79
N ALA A 96 -3.62 -4.56 -3.00
CA ALA A 96 -3.46 -5.53 -1.93
C ALA A 96 -2.19 -6.35 -2.15
N ASP A 97 -1.43 -6.60 -1.08
CA ASP A 97 -0.28 -7.51 -1.12
C ASP A 97 -0.72 -8.89 -1.62
N ALA A 98 0.12 -9.56 -2.41
CA ALA A 98 -0.22 -10.88 -2.96
C ALA A 98 -0.48 -11.94 -1.89
N GLY A 99 0.01 -11.73 -0.66
CA GLY A 99 -0.30 -12.56 0.50
C GLY A 99 -1.71 -12.39 1.07
N CYS A 100 -2.49 -11.40 0.63
CA CYS A 100 -3.87 -11.22 1.03
C CYS A 100 -4.81 -12.24 0.35
N MET A 101 -6.03 -12.36 0.88
CA MET A 101 -7.16 -13.03 0.24
C MET A 101 -8.28 -12.02 -0.04
N ILE A 102 -8.98 -12.19 -1.16
CA ILE A 102 -10.21 -11.45 -1.44
C ILE A 102 -11.39 -12.32 -1.05
N ASN A 103 -12.17 -11.83 -0.08
CA ASN A 103 -13.38 -12.47 0.40
C ASN A 103 -14.60 -11.98 -0.41
N PRO A 104 -15.31 -12.84 -1.14
CA PRO A 104 -16.45 -12.44 -1.94
C PRO A 104 -17.64 -11.91 -1.10
N HIS A 105 -17.79 -12.37 0.14
CA HIS A 105 -18.83 -11.89 1.05
C HIS A 105 -18.64 -10.43 1.45
N GLY A 106 -17.40 -9.93 1.45
CA GLY A 106 -17.08 -8.54 1.71
C GLY A 106 -17.34 -7.58 0.52
N LYS A 107 -17.92 -8.04 -0.60
CA LYS A 107 -18.21 -7.17 -1.75
C LYS A 107 -19.03 -5.92 -1.39
N PRO A 108 -20.08 -5.97 -0.56
CA PRO A 108 -20.80 -4.75 -0.16
C PRO A 108 -19.87 -3.71 0.48
N ARG A 109 -19.00 -4.12 1.41
CA ARG A 109 -18.04 -3.22 2.06
C ARG A 109 -17.00 -2.67 1.08
N LEU A 110 -16.57 -3.45 0.09
CA LEU A 110 -15.70 -2.96 -0.99
C LEU A 110 -16.35 -1.82 -1.78
N LEU A 111 -17.64 -1.94 -2.08
CA LEU A 111 -18.39 -0.87 -2.77
C LEU A 111 -18.54 0.39 -1.91
N GLU A 112 -18.65 0.23 -0.59
CA GLU A 112 -18.61 1.36 0.35
C GLU A 112 -17.25 2.05 0.33
N TYR A 113 -16.11 1.32 0.28
CA TYR A 113 -14.79 1.95 0.12
C TYR A 113 -14.72 2.79 -1.15
N PHE A 114 -15.30 2.32 -2.27
CA PHE A 114 -15.36 3.12 -3.49
C PHE A 114 -16.20 4.39 -3.31
N SER A 115 -17.30 4.31 -2.57
CA SER A 115 -18.14 5.47 -2.25
C SER A 115 -17.40 6.47 -1.36
N ILE A 116 -16.68 5.99 -0.34
CA ILE A 116 -15.89 6.83 0.57
C ILE A 116 -14.83 7.61 -0.22
N VAL A 117 -13.99 6.96 -1.04
CA VAL A 117 -12.95 7.66 -1.79
C VAL A 117 -13.51 8.59 -2.86
N ASN A 118 -14.71 8.33 -3.39
CA ASN A 118 -15.39 9.22 -4.32
C ASN A 118 -15.89 10.50 -3.65
N ALA A 119 -16.42 10.39 -2.44
CA ALA A 119 -16.94 11.51 -1.66
C ALA A 119 -15.82 12.33 -0.97
N SER A 120 -14.69 11.69 -0.68
CA SER A 120 -13.58 12.32 0.03
C SER A 120 -12.86 13.38 -0.79
N LYS A 121 -12.53 14.50 -0.16
CA LYS A 121 -11.61 15.51 -0.72
C LYS A 121 -10.19 14.96 -0.89
N PHE A 122 -9.78 14.02 -0.05
CA PHE A 122 -8.47 13.38 -0.11
C PHE A 122 -8.39 12.28 -1.17
N GLY A 123 -9.51 11.64 -1.50
CA GLY A 123 -9.55 10.56 -2.48
C GLY A 123 -8.80 9.30 -2.07
N ILE A 124 -8.47 9.12 -0.80
CA ILE A 124 -7.80 7.92 -0.29
C ILE A 124 -8.43 7.44 1.01
N PHE A 125 -8.56 6.12 1.17
CA PHE A 125 -9.06 5.45 2.35
C PHE A 125 -8.02 4.47 2.89
N SER A 126 -7.74 4.57 4.19
CA SER A 126 -6.68 3.86 4.90
C SER A 126 -7.23 3.10 6.09
N PHE A 127 -6.59 1.98 6.43
CA PHE A 127 -6.90 1.17 7.59
C PHE A 127 -5.89 1.46 8.70
N GLN A 128 -6.39 1.81 9.89
CA GLN A 128 -5.52 2.15 11.02
C GLN A 128 -5.33 0.95 11.95
N MET A 129 -4.08 0.63 12.23
CA MET A 129 -3.69 -0.41 13.19
C MET A 129 -3.65 0.14 14.62
N ALA A 130 -3.69 -0.74 15.62
CA ALA A 130 -3.46 -0.37 17.01
C ALA A 130 -1.97 -0.05 17.34
N HIS A 131 -1.04 -0.40 16.46
CA HIS A 131 0.39 -0.15 16.63
C HIS A 131 0.74 1.31 16.41
N LEU A 132 1.28 2.00 17.42
CA LEU A 132 1.65 3.41 17.28
C LEU A 132 2.71 3.63 16.21
N GLU A 133 2.60 4.76 15.51
CA GLU A 133 3.51 5.12 14.42
C GLU A 133 4.95 5.19 14.89
N LYS A 134 5.24 5.84 16.03
CA LYS A 134 6.58 6.00 16.59
C LYS A 134 7.29 4.69 16.93
N THR A 135 6.52 3.64 17.24
CA THR A 135 7.06 2.31 17.54
C THR A 135 7.60 1.61 16.27
N TRP A 136 7.09 1.97 15.09
CA TRP A 136 7.35 1.26 13.85
C TRP A 136 7.83 2.16 12.70
N THR A 137 8.27 3.37 13.01
CA THR A 137 8.80 4.32 12.03
C THR A 137 10.04 4.99 12.57
N LYS A 138 11.13 5.00 11.78
CA LYS A 138 12.38 5.68 12.13
C LYS A 138 12.15 7.19 12.33
N MET A 139 12.87 7.79 13.28
CA MET A 139 12.88 9.23 13.48
C MET A 139 13.35 9.99 12.23
N ASP A 140 14.27 9.42 11.46
CA ASP A 140 14.72 10.00 10.20
C ASP A 140 13.56 10.22 9.22
N ALA A 141 12.60 9.28 9.16
CA ALA A 141 11.42 9.44 8.32
C ALA A 141 10.51 10.58 8.79
N PHE A 142 10.27 10.69 10.11
CA PHE A 142 9.46 11.80 10.65
C PHE A 142 10.08 13.15 10.34
N ARG A 143 11.39 13.32 10.55
CA ARG A 143 12.09 14.57 10.33
C ARG A 143 12.25 14.93 8.86
N CYS A 144 12.66 13.97 8.03
CA CYS A 144 12.75 14.21 6.58
C CYS A 144 11.42 14.55 5.93
N LEU A 145 10.33 14.04 6.49
CA LEU A 145 8.97 14.33 6.02
C LEU A 145 8.33 15.51 6.77
N ASP A 146 9.06 16.16 7.69
CA ASP A 146 8.55 17.26 8.53
C ASP A 146 7.22 16.87 9.19
N ALA A 147 7.23 15.77 9.95
CA ALA A 147 6.05 15.13 10.53
C ALA A 147 6.30 14.58 11.96
N ASP A 148 7.31 15.07 12.66
CA ASP A 148 7.67 14.73 14.04
C ASP A 148 6.73 15.40 15.06
N THR A 149 5.44 15.22 14.88
CA THR A 149 4.39 15.78 15.73
C THR A 149 3.62 14.68 16.46
N ALA A 150 3.08 15.00 17.64
CA ALA A 150 2.27 14.06 18.41
C ALA A 150 1.05 13.54 17.62
N SER A 151 0.42 14.38 16.80
CA SER A 151 -0.72 13.99 15.96
C SER A 151 -0.39 12.91 14.92
N VAL A 152 0.89 12.79 14.53
CA VAL A 152 1.35 11.72 13.65
C VAL A 152 1.93 10.57 14.47
N MET A 153 2.83 10.85 15.41
CA MET A 153 3.64 9.85 16.12
C MET A 153 2.83 9.01 17.11
N GLU A 154 1.85 9.62 17.81
CA GLU A 154 1.06 9.00 18.87
C GLU A 154 -0.25 8.37 18.37
N THR A 155 -0.42 8.23 17.07
CA THR A 155 -1.58 7.58 16.47
C THR A 155 -1.19 6.25 15.83
N GLY A 156 -2.18 5.36 15.61
CA GLY A 156 -1.95 4.04 15.01
C GLY A 156 -1.38 4.15 13.59
N GLN A 157 -0.39 3.32 13.27
CA GLN A 157 0.20 3.28 11.93
C GLN A 157 -0.83 2.82 10.89
N LEU A 158 -0.82 3.40 9.72
CA LEU A 158 -1.74 3.03 8.64
C LEU A 158 -1.18 1.86 7.82
N VAL A 159 -2.04 0.88 7.54
CA VAL A 159 -1.68 -0.33 6.78
C VAL A 159 -1.08 0.03 5.41
N GLY A 160 0.06 -0.58 5.07
CA GLY A 160 0.72 -0.42 3.77
C GLY A 160 0.43 -1.57 2.80
N GLY A 161 -0.10 -2.70 3.32
CA GLY A 161 -0.41 -3.89 2.52
C GLY A 161 -1.76 -3.85 1.80
N VAL A 162 -2.64 -2.91 2.17
CA VAL A 162 -3.94 -2.67 1.53
C VAL A 162 -4.26 -1.18 1.58
N TYR A 163 -4.69 -0.60 0.48
CA TYR A 163 -5.23 0.75 0.40
C TYR A 163 -6.16 0.92 -0.80
N VAL A 164 -7.06 1.89 -0.69
CA VAL A 164 -8.00 2.26 -1.75
C VAL A 164 -7.84 3.75 -2.04
N LEU A 165 -7.65 4.11 -3.30
CA LEU A 165 -7.53 5.50 -3.70
C LEU A 165 -8.27 5.78 -5.02
N ARG A 166 -8.78 7.01 -5.15
CA ARG A 166 -9.29 7.59 -6.39
C ARG A 166 -8.20 8.46 -7.01
N LYS A 167 -7.95 8.34 -8.31
CA LYS A 167 -7.01 9.25 -8.98
C LYS A 167 -7.56 10.68 -8.95
N CYS A 168 -6.91 11.55 -8.23
CA CYS A 168 -7.13 13.00 -8.16
C CYS A 168 -5.80 13.70 -7.91
N THR A 169 -5.77 15.02 -7.97
CA THR A 169 -4.53 15.79 -7.76
C THR A 169 -3.86 15.41 -6.44
N HIS A 170 -4.63 15.36 -5.34
CA HIS A 170 -4.10 14.99 -4.03
C HIS A 170 -3.43 13.61 -4.02
N THR A 171 -4.05 12.58 -4.57
CA THR A 171 -3.49 11.21 -4.55
C THR A 171 -2.31 11.03 -5.49
N VAL A 172 -2.26 11.76 -6.60
CA VAL A 172 -1.10 11.80 -7.51
C VAL A 172 0.10 12.41 -6.77
N GLU A 173 -0.05 13.59 -6.18
CA GLU A 173 1.00 14.26 -5.41
C GLU A 173 1.44 13.44 -4.18
N LEU A 174 0.50 12.80 -3.49
CA LEU A 174 0.78 11.94 -2.34
C LEU A 174 1.63 10.72 -2.73
N VAL A 175 1.31 10.08 -3.85
CA VAL A 175 2.05 8.90 -4.35
C VAL A 175 3.42 9.32 -4.90
N ASP A 176 3.54 10.49 -5.50
CA ASP A 176 4.82 11.05 -5.92
C ASP A 176 5.74 11.27 -4.70
N LYS A 177 5.24 11.92 -3.65
CA LYS A 177 5.97 12.10 -2.38
C LYS A 177 6.35 10.77 -1.74
N TRP A 178 5.47 9.77 -1.81
CA TRP A 178 5.77 8.43 -1.29
C TRP A 178 6.92 7.77 -2.05
N TYR A 179 6.90 7.83 -3.38
CA TYR A 179 8.00 7.30 -4.18
C TYR A 179 9.31 8.06 -3.92
N ASP A 180 9.26 9.38 -3.86
CA ASP A 180 10.43 10.21 -3.57
C ASP A 180 11.00 9.91 -2.17
N GLY A 181 10.14 9.72 -1.17
CA GLY A 181 10.54 9.28 0.16
C GLY A 181 11.20 7.90 0.16
N CYS A 182 10.63 6.94 -0.60
CA CYS A 182 11.21 5.61 -0.75
C CYS A 182 12.55 5.63 -1.50
N CYS A 183 12.83 6.64 -2.32
CA CYS A 183 14.12 6.83 -2.97
C CYS A 183 15.24 7.26 -1.99
N GLN A 184 14.88 7.70 -0.78
CA GLN A 184 15.81 7.98 0.31
C GLN A 184 15.99 6.72 1.15
N TYR A 185 16.97 5.89 0.78
CA TYR A 185 17.12 4.54 1.33
C TYR A 185 17.28 4.50 2.84
N ASN A 186 17.90 5.53 3.46
CA ASN A 186 18.03 5.65 4.89
C ASN A 186 16.68 5.74 5.64
N MET A 187 15.62 6.25 5.01
CA MET A 187 14.26 6.21 5.57
C MET A 187 13.59 4.84 5.33
N LEU A 188 13.99 4.15 4.24
CA LEU A 188 13.32 2.96 3.75
C LEU A 188 13.88 1.68 4.38
N ASP A 189 15.20 1.54 4.47
CA ASP A 189 15.88 0.30 4.85
C ASP A 189 16.04 0.12 6.38
N ASP A 190 16.80 -0.91 6.79
CA ASP A 190 17.10 -1.21 8.20
C ASP A 190 18.39 -0.54 8.68
N SER A 191 18.97 0.42 7.96
CA SER A 191 20.13 1.18 8.44
C SER A 191 19.82 1.90 9.76
N VAL A 192 20.85 2.14 10.55
CA VAL A 192 20.70 2.87 11.83
C VAL A 192 20.22 4.28 11.56
N SER A 193 19.22 4.73 12.32
CA SER A 193 18.74 6.12 12.24
C SER A 193 19.84 7.10 12.63
N THR A 194 19.95 8.19 11.88
CA THR A 194 20.83 9.31 12.20
C THR A 194 20.30 10.10 13.41
N ASN A 195 18.99 10.22 13.52
CA ASN A 195 18.32 10.85 14.66
C ASN A 195 17.89 9.78 15.69
N PRO A 196 17.98 10.08 17.00
CA PRO A 196 17.51 9.17 18.04
C PRO A 196 16.04 8.81 17.82
N ASN A 197 15.74 7.51 17.75
CA ASN A 197 14.37 7.02 17.70
C ASN A 197 13.67 7.20 19.05
N ASP A 198 12.34 7.14 19.07
CA ASP A 198 11.54 7.05 20.28
C ASP A 198 11.97 5.83 21.11
N GLU A 199 11.90 5.92 22.45
CA GLU A 199 12.29 4.84 23.36
C GLU A 199 11.50 3.54 23.16
N THR A 200 10.29 3.64 22.59
CA THR A 200 9.42 2.49 22.28
C THR A 200 9.66 1.92 20.88
N PHE A 201 10.62 2.45 20.11
CA PHE A 201 10.90 2.02 18.75
C PHE A 201 11.38 0.57 18.69
N GLN A 202 10.69 -0.27 17.90
CA GLN A 202 10.99 -1.68 17.72
C GLN A 202 11.56 -2.04 16.36
N GLY A 203 11.27 -1.22 15.33
CA GLY A 203 11.76 -1.46 13.97
C GLY A 203 11.05 -0.61 12.94
N ASN A 204 11.67 -0.46 11.78
CA ASN A 204 11.09 0.28 10.65
C ASN A 204 10.19 -0.64 9.82
N ARG A 205 9.03 -0.14 9.39
CA ARG A 205 8.14 -0.84 8.45
C ARG A 205 8.25 -0.30 7.02
N HIS A 206 9.39 0.26 6.70
CA HIS A 206 9.85 0.54 5.33
C HIS A 206 8.90 1.47 4.56
N ASP A 207 8.46 1.03 3.39
CA ASP A 207 7.50 1.75 2.54
C ASP A 207 6.19 2.11 3.26
N GLN A 208 5.71 1.23 4.15
CA GLN A 208 4.52 1.47 4.96
C GLN A 208 4.72 2.63 5.93
N SER A 209 5.87 2.72 6.60
CA SER A 209 6.20 3.83 7.51
C SER A 209 6.13 5.17 6.78
N ILE A 210 6.83 5.28 5.65
CA ILE A 210 6.85 6.50 4.82
C ILE A 210 5.43 6.85 4.35
N PHE A 211 4.69 5.87 3.83
CA PHE A 211 3.34 6.11 3.32
C PHE A 211 2.33 6.45 4.41
N SER A 212 2.46 5.83 5.59
CA SER A 212 1.61 6.12 6.74
C SER A 212 1.78 7.56 7.21
N VAL A 213 3.03 8.00 7.42
CA VAL A 213 3.37 9.36 7.82
C VAL A 213 2.85 10.38 6.81
N LEU A 214 3.06 10.15 5.52
CA LEU A 214 2.59 11.05 4.45
C LEU A 214 1.06 11.16 4.41
N ARG A 215 0.34 10.04 4.54
CA ARG A 215 -1.13 10.04 4.58
C ARG A 215 -1.68 10.82 5.78
N LYS A 216 -1.08 10.67 6.96
CA LYS A 216 -1.46 11.44 8.15
C LYS A 216 -1.16 12.92 7.99
N LYS A 217 0.01 13.28 7.45
CA LYS A 217 0.41 14.68 7.24
C LYS A 217 -0.46 15.39 6.21
N HIS A 218 -0.76 14.74 5.09
CA HIS A 218 -1.45 15.38 3.96
C HIS A 218 -2.95 15.12 3.95
N GLY A 219 -3.43 14.14 4.70
CA GLY A 219 -4.84 13.78 4.85
C GLY A 219 -5.24 12.52 4.11
N THR A 220 -6.08 11.75 4.77
CA THR A 220 -6.71 10.51 4.30
C THR A 220 -8.02 10.30 5.07
N GLU A 221 -8.97 9.58 4.47
CA GLU A 221 -10.03 8.96 5.25
C GLU A 221 -9.47 7.71 5.94
N THR A 222 -9.91 7.45 7.16
CA THR A 222 -9.47 6.27 7.94
C THR A 222 -10.65 5.48 8.46
N SER A 223 -10.49 4.16 8.50
CA SER A 223 -11.38 3.30 9.29
C SER A 223 -11.05 3.42 10.79
N GLU A 224 -12.03 3.19 11.65
CA GLU A 224 -11.83 3.17 13.10
C GLU A 224 -11.03 1.94 13.56
N ILE A 225 -11.04 0.87 12.77
CA ILE A 225 -10.34 -0.38 13.02
C ILE A 225 -9.53 -0.82 11.79
N ASP A 226 -8.58 -1.74 11.97
CA ASP A 226 -7.93 -2.42 10.85
C ASP A 226 -8.88 -3.46 10.24
N GLU A 227 -9.61 -3.05 9.20
CA GLU A 227 -10.54 -3.90 8.45
C GLU A 227 -9.85 -4.93 7.56
N THR A 228 -8.54 -5.14 7.72
CA THR A 228 -7.77 -6.11 6.94
C THR A 228 -7.21 -7.26 7.78
N TRP A 229 -7.29 -7.19 9.13
CA TRP A 229 -6.70 -8.18 10.03
C TRP A 229 -7.69 -8.70 11.06
N PHE A 230 -7.99 -9.99 11.01
CA PHE A 230 -9.00 -10.67 11.85
C PHE A 230 -8.51 -11.98 12.45
N ALA A 231 -7.19 -12.21 12.55
CA ALA A 231 -6.68 -13.45 13.11
C ALA A 231 -7.08 -13.59 14.60
N PRO A 232 -7.45 -14.79 15.06
CA PRO A 232 -7.57 -16.02 14.27
C PRO A 232 -8.94 -16.23 13.56
N ASP A 233 -9.89 -15.34 13.74
CA ASP A 233 -11.30 -15.50 13.31
C ASP A 233 -11.61 -14.77 12.00
N TRP A 234 -11.00 -15.22 10.90
CA TRP A 234 -11.18 -14.64 9.56
C TRP A 234 -12.61 -14.77 9.02
N SER A 235 -13.26 -15.92 9.27
CA SER A 235 -14.60 -16.21 8.74
C SER A 235 -15.73 -15.67 9.60
N GLY A 236 -15.49 -15.37 10.87
CA GLY A 236 -16.44 -14.72 11.77
C GLY A 236 -16.31 -13.20 11.70
N GLN A 237 -15.33 -12.63 12.41
CA GLN A 237 -15.14 -11.18 12.46
C GLN A 237 -14.82 -10.57 11.09
N GLY A 238 -14.04 -11.29 10.27
CA GLY A 238 -13.66 -10.87 8.93
C GLY A 238 -14.72 -11.06 7.84
N HIS A 239 -15.86 -11.75 8.14
CA HIS A 239 -16.82 -12.20 7.13
C HIS A 239 -17.29 -11.09 6.18
N ASN A 240 -17.59 -9.93 6.71
CA ASN A 240 -18.14 -8.80 5.94
C ASN A 240 -17.07 -7.91 5.28
N TYR A 241 -15.78 -8.21 5.45
CA TYR A 241 -14.69 -7.39 4.94
C TYR A 241 -14.04 -8.00 3.71
N PRO A 242 -13.74 -7.19 2.67
CA PRO A 242 -13.39 -7.71 1.34
C PRO A 242 -11.98 -8.25 1.21
N ILE A 243 -11.02 -7.77 2.00
CA ILE A 243 -9.59 -8.08 1.84
C ILE A 243 -9.01 -8.49 3.19
N TRP A 244 -8.48 -9.71 3.25
CA TRP A 244 -7.88 -10.28 4.45
C TRP A 244 -6.36 -10.38 4.32
N ALA A 245 -5.61 -9.76 5.20
CA ALA A 245 -4.15 -9.77 5.22
C ALA A 245 -3.59 -11.07 5.85
N VAL A 246 -4.02 -12.22 5.36
CA VAL A 246 -3.71 -13.56 5.91
C VAL A 246 -2.26 -14.00 5.76
N ARG A 247 -1.42 -13.23 5.01
CA ARG A 247 0.01 -13.50 4.76
C ARG A 247 0.26 -14.88 4.14
N MET A 248 -0.63 -15.32 3.24
CA MET A 248 -0.47 -16.61 2.54
C MET A 248 0.77 -16.59 1.65
N LYS A 249 1.61 -17.63 1.82
CA LYS A 249 2.77 -17.91 0.96
C LYS A 249 2.50 -19.24 0.27
N TYR A 250 2.51 -19.27 -1.06
CA TYR A 250 2.42 -20.50 -1.87
C TYR A 250 3.50 -20.51 -2.95
#